data_7de7725cad884a71d2adcd9fe4af4817
#
_entry.id   7de7725cad884a71d2adcd9fe4af4817
#
_cell.length_a   1.000
_cell.length_b   1.000
_cell.length_c   1.000
_cell.angle_alpha   90.00
_cell.angle_beta   90.00
_cell.angle_gamma   90.00
#
_symmetry.space_group_name_H-M   'P 1'
#
loop_
_entity.id
_entity.type
_entity.pdbx_description
1 polymer ?
#
loop_
_entity_poly.entity_id
_entity_poly.type
_entity_poly.pdbx_seq_one_letter_code
_entity_poly.pdbx_strand_id
1 'polypeptide(L)'
;QTEEARAEAEILMIVQKHIISPKNGMNIIGSIEDAISGIYLLTKDVEFVKSKAVQLLISIGIFEKEKFSKFKENVSGSEIFSALLPEGIDFVGKSKDGESVIIKNSLLKKGTIDKVSIGEENGALIRSIYSKYGDEVGINFMSKVFKLGIVTLLELGFTTSISDSDLPPKVLEKNKKEVESAYKKVDELIQEYEGGKLEALPGNTIDETLEIRIVEVLNNVRNNIGKNVNSGIDEENNNS
;
A
#
# COMPACT_ATOMS: atom_id res chain seq x y z
N GLN A 1 -10.30 -8.51 39.43
CA GLN A 1 -9.40 -7.56 38.79
C GLN A 1 -8.45 -7.04 39.87
N THR A 2 -7.17 -7.40 39.74
CA THR A 2 -6.12 -7.04 40.68
C THR A 2 -5.32 -5.86 40.12
N GLU A 3 -4.62 -5.12 40.98
CA GLU A 3 -3.70 -4.06 40.54
C GLU A 3 -2.57 -4.60 39.65
N GLU A 4 -2.17 -5.85 39.90
CA GLU A 4 -1.20 -6.56 39.06
C GLU A 4 -1.71 -6.77 37.62
N ALA A 5 -2.93 -7.27 37.44
CA ALA A 5 -3.55 -7.42 36.13
C ALA A 5 -3.74 -6.08 35.40
N ARG A 6 -4.03 -5.02 36.15
CA ARG A 6 -4.11 -3.67 35.61
C ARG A 6 -2.75 -3.17 35.12
N ALA A 7 -1.70 -3.38 35.89
CA ALA A 7 -0.34 -3.01 35.51
C ALA A 7 0.14 -3.81 34.29
N GLU A 8 -0.16 -5.10 34.20
CA GLU A 8 0.14 -5.91 33.02
C GLU A 8 -0.57 -5.37 31.78
N ALA A 9 -1.86 -5.04 31.85
CA ALA A 9 -2.62 -4.48 30.75
C ALA A 9 -2.02 -3.15 30.27
N GLU A 10 -1.65 -2.27 31.20
CA GLU A 10 -1.10 -0.94 30.89
C GLU A 10 0.33 -0.97 30.36
N ILE A 11 1.18 -1.90 30.85
CA ILE A 11 2.60 -1.92 30.52
C ILE A 11 2.89 -2.89 29.35
N LEU A 12 2.26 -4.06 29.35
CA LEU A 12 2.59 -5.14 28.40
C LEU A 12 1.61 -5.24 27.23
N MET A 13 0.33 -4.84 27.41
CA MET A 13 -0.71 -5.04 26.40
C MET A 13 -1.09 -3.77 25.64
N ILE A 14 -0.48 -2.65 25.96
CA ILE A 14 -0.78 -1.37 25.31
C ILE A 14 -0.37 -1.41 23.81
N VAL A 15 -1.28 -0.98 22.93
CA VAL A 15 -1.13 -1.04 21.48
C VAL A 15 0.14 -0.34 20.99
N GLN A 16 0.51 0.77 21.61
CA GLN A 16 1.69 1.55 21.26
C GLN A 16 2.99 0.74 21.26
N LYS A 17 3.06 -0.29 22.09
CA LYS A 17 4.25 -1.16 22.20
C LYS A 17 4.28 -2.30 21.19
N HIS A 18 3.16 -2.50 20.47
CA HIS A 18 2.99 -3.62 19.53
C HIS A 18 2.91 -3.18 18.07
N ILE A 19 3.40 -1.99 17.75
CA ILE A 19 3.39 -1.48 16.36
C ILE A 19 4.32 -2.30 15.47
N ILE A 20 5.47 -2.70 16.00
CA ILE A 20 6.50 -3.45 15.26
C ILE A 20 6.53 -4.89 15.75
N SER A 21 6.46 -5.85 14.82
CA SER A 21 6.55 -7.28 15.11
C SER A 21 7.99 -7.68 15.50
N PRO A 22 8.19 -8.36 16.63
CA PRO A 22 9.51 -8.90 17.00
C PRO A 22 9.95 -10.05 16.10
N LYS A 23 9.01 -10.68 15.36
CA LYS A 23 9.30 -11.81 14.46
C LYS A 23 10.13 -11.42 13.26
N ASN A 24 9.82 -10.29 12.63
CA ASN A 24 10.39 -9.88 11.35
C ASN A 24 10.72 -8.39 11.25
N GLY A 25 10.49 -7.60 12.30
CA GLY A 25 10.72 -6.16 12.30
C GLY A 25 9.78 -5.36 11.40
N MET A 26 8.71 -5.98 10.90
CA MET A 26 7.68 -5.32 10.11
C MET A 26 6.62 -4.72 11.02
N ASN A 27 5.93 -3.67 10.57
CA ASN A 27 4.83 -3.13 11.35
C ASN A 27 3.57 -4.00 11.23
N ILE A 28 2.95 -4.29 12.38
CA ILE A 28 1.68 -5.01 12.46
C ILE A 28 0.52 -4.06 12.18
N ILE A 29 0.67 -2.80 12.59
CA ILE A 29 -0.35 -1.76 12.48
C ILE A 29 0.09 -0.75 11.43
N GLY A 30 -0.82 -0.37 10.55
CA GLY A 30 -0.63 0.61 9.50
C GLY A 30 -1.96 1.15 9.01
N SER A 31 -1.91 2.07 8.06
CA SER A 31 -3.11 2.52 7.36
C SER A 31 -3.63 1.43 6.43
N ILE A 32 -4.96 1.37 6.29
CA ILE A 32 -5.66 0.38 5.46
C ILE A 32 -6.70 1.08 4.57
N GLU A 33 -7.07 0.40 3.48
CA GLU A 33 -8.20 0.74 2.60
C GLU A 33 -8.30 2.24 2.26
N ASP A 34 -9.41 2.87 2.61
CA ASP A 34 -9.73 4.26 2.30
C ASP A 34 -8.69 5.25 2.78
N ALA A 35 -8.05 4.99 3.92
CA ALA A 35 -6.99 5.85 4.43
C ALA A 35 -5.79 5.89 3.50
N ILE A 36 -5.41 4.74 2.92
CA ILE A 36 -4.31 4.66 1.93
C ILE A 36 -4.71 5.37 0.64
N SER A 37 -5.92 5.07 0.12
CA SER A 37 -6.44 5.67 -1.12
C SER A 37 -6.51 7.19 -1.00
N GLY A 38 -7.01 7.72 0.13
CA GLY A 38 -7.09 9.15 0.36
C GLY A 38 -5.74 9.84 0.45
N ILE A 39 -4.75 9.24 1.11
CA ILE A 39 -3.39 9.79 1.18
C ILE A 39 -2.68 9.69 -0.18
N TYR A 40 -2.89 8.61 -0.91
CA TYR A 40 -2.34 8.44 -2.26
C TYR A 40 -2.87 9.55 -3.19
N LEU A 41 -4.19 9.72 -3.27
CA LEU A 41 -4.80 10.77 -4.07
C LEU A 41 -4.34 12.17 -3.63
N LEU A 42 -4.29 12.43 -2.32
CA LEU A 42 -3.80 13.69 -1.78
C LEU A 42 -2.39 14.02 -2.26
N THR A 43 -1.49 13.03 -2.22
CA THR A 43 -0.07 13.26 -2.52
C THR A 43 0.30 13.13 -3.99
N LYS A 44 -0.65 12.68 -4.85
CA LYS A 44 -0.41 12.55 -6.29
C LYS A 44 -0.36 13.91 -6.99
N ASP A 45 -1.49 14.60 -7.18
CA ASP A 45 -1.53 15.85 -7.95
C ASP A 45 -2.70 16.77 -7.53
N VAL A 46 -3.12 16.71 -6.26
CA VAL A 46 -4.25 17.52 -5.79
C VAL A 46 -3.75 18.81 -5.14
N GLU A 47 -4.43 19.92 -5.47
CA GLU A 47 -4.25 21.21 -4.84
C GLU A 47 -5.54 21.68 -4.16
N PHE A 48 -5.39 22.34 -3.03
CA PHE A 48 -6.49 22.95 -2.28
C PHE A 48 -6.24 24.42 -2.05
N VAL A 49 -7.32 25.20 -2.02
CA VAL A 49 -7.25 26.59 -1.55
C VAL A 49 -6.84 26.57 -0.06
N LYS A 50 -6.02 27.52 0.35
CA LYS A 50 -5.47 27.63 1.72
C LYS A 50 -6.51 27.44 2.82
N SER A 51 -7.68 28.04 2.70
CA SER A 51 -8.75 27.91 3.69
C SER A 51 -9.19 26.47 3.88
N LYS A 52 -9.27 25.71 2.78
CA LYS A 52 -9.65 24.29 2.78
C LYS A 52 -8.54 23.41 3.33
N ALA A 53 -7.29 23.66 2.94
CA ALA A 53 -6.12 22.95 3.46
C ALA A 53 -6.02 23.11 5.01
N VAL A 54 -6.25 24.31 5.50
CA VAL A 54 -6.29 24.58 6.96
C VAL A 54 -7.46 23.85 7.62
N GLN A 55 -8.64 23.84 7.01
CA GLN A 55 -9.81 23.11 7.52
C GLN A 55 -9.53 21.62 7.62
N LEU A 56 -8.92 21.02 6.60
CA LEU A 56 -8.54 19.60 6.63
C LEU A 56 -7.60 19.29 7.80
N LEU A 57 -6.57 20.11 8.00
CA LEU A 57 -5.61 19.93 9.11
C LEU A 57 -6.24 20.12 10.48
N ILE A 58 -7.11 21.10 10.65
CA ILE A 58 -7.86 21.32 11.90
C ILE A 58 -8.76 20.13 12.22
N SER A 59 -9.44 19.56 11.21
CA SER A 59 -10.35 18.41 11.41
C SER A 59 -9.65 17.16 11.95
N ILE A 60 -8.35 17.02 11.71
CA ILE A 60 -7.53 15.91 12.22
C ILE A 60 -6.75 16.27 13.51
N GLY A 61 -7.00 17.46 14.09
CA GLY A 61 -6.42 17.89 15.35
C GLY A 61 -5.05 18.57 15.24
N ILE A 62 -4.76 19.22 14.12
CA ILE A 62 -3.57 20.07 13.95
C ILE A 62 -4.01 21.52 14.02
N PHE A 63 -3.56 22.24 15.08
CA PHE A 63 -3.97 23.61 15.37
C PHE A 63 -2.82 24.61 15.33
N GLU A 64 -1.60 24.16 15.02
CA GLU A 64 -0.39 24.98 15.05
C GLU A 64 -0.40 26.03 13.93
N LYS A 65 -0.62 27.30 14.29
CA LYS A 65 -0.68 28.44 13.34
C LYS A 65 0.60 28.60 12.51
N GLU A 66 1.73 28.20 13.06
CA GLU A 66 3.04 28.28 12.41
C GLU A 66 3.11 27.39 11.16
N LYS A 67 2.45 26.23 11.19
CA LYS A 67 2.35 25.33 10.02
C LYS A 67 1.51 25.94 8.91
N PHE A 68 0.43 26.64 9.26
CA PHE A 68 -0.48 27.27 8.30
C PHE A 68 0.06 28.58 7.71
N SER A 69 0.93 29.29 8.43
CA SER A 69 1.51 30.55 7.96
C SER A 69 2.40 30.37 6.71
N LYS A 70 2.95 29.17 6.55
CA LYS A 70 3.80 28.82 5.40
C LYS A 70 3.01 28.54 4.12
N PHE A 71 1.69 28.33 4.21
CA PHE A 71 0.85 28.00 3.06
C PHE A 71 0.61 29.22 2.18
N LYS A 72 0.77 29.02 0.87
CA LYS A 72 0.38 29.96 -0.18
C LYS A 72 -1.15 29.94 -0.38
N GLU A 73 -1.62 30.67 -1.38
CA GLU A 73 -3.04 30.70 -1.74
C GLU A 73 -3.54 29.32 -2.21
N ASN A 74 -2.75 28.63 -3.03
CA ASN A 74 -2.94 27.22 -3.38
C ASN A 74 -1.88 26.38 -2.65
N VAL A 75 -2.32 25.30 -2.02
CA VAL A 75 -1.50 24.38 -1.22
C VAL A 75 -1.57 23.01 -1.84
N SER A 76 -0.41 22.46 -2.18
CA SER A 76 -0.35 21.08 -2.69
C SER A 76 -0.66 20.05 -1.61
N GLY A 77 -1.23 18.92 -2.01
CA GLY A 77 -1.49 17.83 -1.08
C GLY A 77 -0.20 17.32 -0.41
N SER A 78 0.93 17.39 -1.09
CA SER A 78 2.25 17.08 -0.53
C SER A 78 2.65 18.01 0.62
N GLU A 79 2.28 19.31 0.55
CA GLU A 79 2.49 20.27 1.65
C GLU A 79 1.56 19.99 2.83
N ILE A 80 0.30 19.60 2.54
CA ILE A 80 -0.67 19.21 3.58
C ILE A 80 -0.17 17.96 4.31
N PHE A 81 0.27 16.93 3.58
CA PHE A 81 0.85 15.74 4.18
C PHE A 81 2.10 16.05 5.01
N SER A 82 2.95 16.94 4.51
CA SER A 82 4.16 17.35 5.21
C SER A 82 3.90 17.99 6.58
N ALA A 83 2.74 18.65 6.75
CA ALA A 83 2.35 19.22 8.03
C ALA A 83 2.09 18.18 9.15
N LEU A 84 1.90 16.89 8.78
CA LEU A 84 1.73 15.79 9.73
C LEU A 84 3.07 15.24 10.24
N LEU A 85 4.13 15.42 9.44
CA LEU A 85 5.42 14.82 9.71
C LEU A 85 6.07 15.43 10.97
N PRO A 86 6.74 14.60 11.80
CA PRO A 86 7.54 15.09 12.91
C PRO A 86 8.69 15.97 12.39
N GLU A 87 9.10 16.95 13.18
CA GLU A 87 10.18 17.87 12.80
C GLU A 87 11.53 17.15 12.59
N GLY A 88 12.21 17.51 11.53
CA GLY A 88 13.55 17.00 11.23
C GLY A 88 13.59 15.54 10.74
N ILE A 89 12.47 15.01 10.23
CA ILE A 89 12.51 13.68 9.61
C ILE A 89 13.06 13.78 8.18
N ASP A 90 14.02 12.88 7.90
CA ASP A 90 14.49 12.57 6.57
C ASP A 90 14.16 11.10 6.26
N PHE A 91 13.59 10.86 5.09
CA PHE A 91 13.21 9.51 4.65
C PHE A 91 13.39 9.39 3.15
N VAL A 92 13.93 8.24 2.74
CA VAL A 92 14.02 7.83 1.33
C VAL A 92 13.45 6.43 1.22
N GLY A 93 12.44 6.29 0.40
CA GLY A 93 11.76 5.02 0.14
C GLY A 93 11.41 4.85 -1.33
N LYS A 94 10.67 3.79 -1.62
CA LYS A 94 10.11 3.53 -2.95
C LYS A 94 8.61 3.27 -2.81
N SER A 95 7.83 3.76 -3.75
CA SER A 95 6.42 3.39 -3.91
C SER A 95 6.28 1.99 -4.51
N LYS A 96 5.07 1.46 -4.54
CA LYS A 96 4.74 0.18 -5.19
C LYS A 96 5.12 0.19 -6.68
N ASP A 97 4.98 1.33 -7.34
CA ASP A 97 5.29 1.53 -8.76
C ASP A 97 6.79 1.76 -9.03
N GLY A 98 7.61 1.71 -7.98
CA GLY A 98 9.06 1.87 -8.07
C GLY A 98 9.55 3.33 -8.05
N GLU A 99 8.64 4.30 -7.96
CA GLU A 99 9.01 5.72 -7.82
C GLU A 99 9.69 5.99 -6.48
N SER A 100 10.66 6.91 -6.50
CA SER A 100 11.36 7.30 -5.29
C SER A 100 10.53 8.28 -4.46
N VAL A 101 10.25 7.92 -3.22
CA VAL A 101 9.62 8.80 -2.21
C VAL A 101 10.72 9.46 -1.40
N ILE A 102 10.80 10.79 -1.45
CA ILE A 102 11.85 11.55 -0.78
C ILE A 102 11.23 12.60 0.14
N ILE A 103 11.46 12.43 1.43
CA ILE A 103 11.12 13.40 2.47
C ILE A 103 12.45 13.97 3.01
N LYS A 104 12.57 15.30 3.00
CA LYS A 104 13.72 16.00 3.58
C LYS A 104 13.25 17.12 4.50
N ASN A 105 13.79 17.13 5.71
CA ASN A 105 13.46 18.10 6.74
C ASN A 105 11.94 18.28 6.90
N SER A 106 11.24 17.15 7.08
CA SER A 106 9.78 17.07 7.23
C SER A 106 8.96 17.58 6.03
N LEU A 107 9.56 17.67 4.84
CA LEU A 107 8.88 18.07 3.61
C LEU A 107 8.93 16.93 2.60
N LEU A 108 7.77 16.51 2.10
CA LEU A 108 7.66 15.59 0.98
C LEU A 108 8.08 16.32 -0.30
N LYS A 109 9.25 15.97 -0.82
CA LYS A 109 9.86 16.62 -1.98
C LYS A 109 9.56 15.92 -3.29
N LYS A 110 9.37 14.60 -3.24
CA LYS A 110 9.14 13.77 -4.42
C LYS A 110 8.41 12.50 -4.07
N GLY A 111 7.57 12.04 -4.99
CA GLY A 111 6.86 10.77 -4.95
C GLY A 111 5.53 10.85 -4.21
N THR A 112 4.73 9.81 -4.37
CA THR A 112 3.42 9.62 -3.75
C THR A 112 3.52 8.71 -2.53
N ILE A 113 2.70 8.98 -1.53
CA ILE A 113 2.63 8.15 -0.32
C ILE A 113 1.57 7.07 -0.54
N ASP A 114 2.01 5.82 -0.47
CA ASP A 114 1.21 4.63 -0.76
C ASP A 114 1.25 3.59 0.38
N LYS A 115 0.69 2.41 0.14
CA LYS A 115 0.70 1.28 1.08
C LYS A 115 2.12 0.89 1.53
N VAL A 116 3.13 1.00 0.67
CA VAL A 116 4.52 0.64 1.02
C VAL A 116 5.08 1.60 2.08
N SER A 117 4.66 2.85 2.04
CA SER A 117 5.11 3.89 2.97
C SER A 117 4.37 3.88 4.30
N ILE A 118 3.02 3.72 4.28
CA ILE A 118 2.15 3.90 5.46
C ILE A 118 1.24 2.72 5.77
N GLY A 119 1.24 1.66 4.95
CA GLY A 119 0.37 0.51 5.14
C GLY A 119 0.86 -0.46 6.22
N GLU A 120 0.02 -1.45 6.50
CA GLU A 120 0.40 -2.60 7.31
C GLU A 120 1.50 -3.44 6.63
N GLU A 121 2.23 -4.24 7.39
CA GLU A 121 3.37 -5.06 6.98
C GLU A 121 4.57 -4.24 6.48
N ASN A 122 4.42 -3.46 5.41
CA ASN A 122 5.52 -2.69 4.83
C ASN A 122 5.81 -1.38 5.57
N GLY A 123 4.88 -0.43 5.61
CA GLY A 123 4.91 0.83 6.35
C GLY A 123 6.27 1.44 6.66
N ALA A 124 7.13 1.56 5.66
CA ALA A 124 8.54 1.94 5.85
C ALA A 124 8.69 3.31 6.52
N LEU A 125 7.82 4.27 6.20
CA LEU A 125 7.81 5.59 6.82
C LEU A 125 7.38 5.51 8.30
N ILE A 126 6.36 4.70 8.62
CA ILE A 126 5.90 4.48 9.99
C ILE A 126 7.03 3.92 10.84
N ARG A 127 7.76 2.89 10.35
CA ARG A 127 8.91 2.32 11.06
C ARG A 127 10.02 3.33 11.28
N SER A 128 10.31 4.16 10.28
CA SER A 128 11.31 5.22 10.40
C SER A 128 10.93 6.24 11.49
N ILE A 129 9.66 6.64 11.54
CA ILE A 129 9.15 7.56 12.57
C ILE A 129 9.21 6.89 13.95
N TYR A 130 8.69 5.66 14.06
CA TYR A 130 8.69 4.92 15.31
C TYR A 130 10.12 4.73 15.87
N SER A 131 11.07 4.34 15.02
CA SER A 131 12.46 4.13 15.42
C SER A 131 13.16 5.41 15.88
N LYS A 132 12.84 6.56 15.27
CA LYS A 132 13.53 7.83 15.55
C LYS A 132 12.88 8.64 16.68
N TYR A 133 11.55 8.59 16.79
CA TYR A 133 10.78 9.47 17.69
C TYR A 133 9.99 8.70 18.77
N GLY A 134 10.00 7.38 18.73
CA GLY A 134 9.33 6.53 19.72
C GLY A 134 7.86 6.23 19.38
N ASP A 135 7.25 5.47 20.29
CA ASP A 135 5.93 4.86 20.15
C ASP A 135 4.78 5.89 20.13
N GLU A 136 4.80 6.87 21.03
CA GLU A 136 3.76 7.91 21.10
C GLU A 136 3.67 8.77 19.83
N VAL A 137 4.82 9.21 19.32
CA VAL A 137 4.88 10.00 18.09
C VAL A 137 4.45 9.15 16.89
N GLY A 138 4.88 7.88 16.84
CA GLY A 138 4.51 6.94 15.80
C GLY A 138 3.01 6.72 15.72
N ILE A 139 2.35 6.45 16.86
CA ILE A 139 0.90 6.19 16.88
C ILE A 139 0.07 7.46 16.60
N ASN A 140 0.54 8.62 17.10
CA ASN A 140 -0.11 9.89 16.81
C ASN A 140 -0.03 10.23 15.31
N PHE A 141 1.13 10.01 14.69
CA PHE A 141 1.30 10.15 13.25
C PHE A 141 0.34 9.23 12.49
N MET A 142 0.30 7.94 12.81
CA MET A 142 -0.62 6.99 12.16
C MET A 142 -2.08 7.40 12.28
N SER A 143 -2.50 7.83 13.49
CA SER A 143 -3.88 8.29 13.72
C SER A 143 -4.22 9.52 12.87
N LYS A 144 -3.30 10.48 12.74
CA LYS A 144 -3.50 11.66 11.90
C LYS A 144 -3.52 11.32 10.40
N VAL A 145 -2.62 10.45 9.96
CA VAL A 145 -2.59 9.96 8.57
C VAL A 145 -3.90 9.26 8.21
N PHE A 146 -4.35 8.36 9.07
CA PHE A 146 -5.62 7.64 8.87
C PHE A 146 -6.80 8.60 8.73
N LYS A 147 -6.94 9.54 9.68
CA LYS A 147 -7.99 10.56 9.64
C LYS A 147 -7.89 11.46 8.41
N LEU A 148 -6.68 11.90 8.06
CA LEU A 148 -6.48 12.76 6.87
C LEU A 148 -6.89 12.05 5.60
N GLY A 149 -6.54 10.76 5.44
CA GLY A 149 -6.95 9.97 4.29
C GLY A 149 -8.46 9.92 4.12
N ILE A 150 -9.18 9.58 5.20
CA ILE A 150 -10.64 9.53 5.18
C ILE A 150 -11.26 10.90 4.86
N VAL A 151 -10.82 11.97 5.53
CA VAL A 151 -11.37 13.31 5.30
C VAL A 151 -11.07 13.80 3.87
N THR A 152 -9.89 13.44 3.33
CA THR A 152 -9.55 13.74 1.94
C THR A 152 -10.47 13.03 0.96
N LEU A 153 -10.78 11.75 1.17
CA LEU A 153 -11.74 11.03 0.32
C LEU A 153 -13.15 11.60 0.39
N LEU A 154 -13.60 12.00 1.58
CA LEU A 154 -14.88 12.68 1.75
C LEU A 154 -14.95 14.01 0.99
N GLU A 155 -13.83 14.69 0.88
CA GLU A 155 -13.75 15.97 0.16
C GLU A 155 -13.67 15.81 -1.36
N LEU A 156 -12.85 14.86 -1.83
CA LEU A 156 -12.65 14.62 -3.25
C LEU A 156 -13.81 13.84 -3.87
N GLY A 157 -14.44 12.98 -3.08
CA GLY A 157 -15.34 11.95 -3.57
C GLY A 157 -14.54 10.83 -4.26
N PHE A 158 -14.76 9.60 -3.84
CA PHE A 158 -14.13 8.43 -4.46
C PHE A 158 -15.17 7.32 -4.55
N THR A 159 -15.29 6.74 -5.72
CA THR A 159 -16.13 5.57 -5.93
C THR A 159 -15.53 4.67 -6.99
N THR A 160 -15.82 3.38 -6.91
CA THR A 160 -15.50 2.41 -7.94
C THR A 160 -16.79 1.86 -8.52
N SER A 161 -16.92 1.88 -9.84
CA SER A 161 -18.06 1.33 -10.56
C SER A 161 -17.70 -0.03 -11.19
N ILE A 162 -18.70 -0.76 -11.65
CA ILE A 162 -18.49 -2.02 -12.39
C ILE A 162 -17.69 -1.75 -13.68
N SER A 163 -17.93 -0.60 -14.33
CA SER A 163 -17.22 -0.22 -15.54
C SER A 163 -15.71 0.01 -15.32
N ASP A 164 -15.29 0.35 -14.11
CA ASP A 164 -13.86 0.48 -13.79
C ASP A 164 -13.12 -0.89 -13.77
N SER A 165 -13.90 -1.98 -13.78
CA SER A 165 -13.40 -3.34 -13.91
C SER A 165 -13.32 -3.82 -15.36
N ASP A 166 -13.84 -3.04 -16.32
CA ASP A 166 -13.79 -3.39 -17.74
C ASP A 166 -12.35 -3.24 -18.26
N LEU A 167 -11.90 -4.29 -18.92
CA LEU A 167 -10.54 -4.31 -19.47
C LEU A 167 -10.53 -3.91 -20.94
N PRO A 168 -9.49 -3.18 -21.38
CA PRO A 168 -9.30 -2.88 -22.80
C PRO A 168 -9.30 -4.16 -23.64
N PRO A 169 -9.91 -4.14 -24.84
CA PRO A 169 -10.01 -5.34 -25.70
C PRO A 169 -8.66 -6.00 -25.98
N LYS A 170 -7.60 -5.19 -26.12
CA LYS A 170 -6.23 -5.69 -26.31
C LYS A 170 -5.73 -6.54 -25.14
N VAL A 171 -6.04 -6.11 -23.91
CA VAL A 171 -5.66 -6.84 -22.68
C VAL A 171 -6.44 -8.14 -22.58
N LEU A 172 -7.74 -8.11 -22.91
CA LEU A 172 -8.57 -9.31 -22.94
C LEU A 172 -8.06 -10.35 -23.93
N GLU A 173 -7.69 -9.93 -25.16
CA GLU A 173 -7.10 -10.84 -26.15
C GLU A 173 -5.76 -11.43 -25.68
N LYS A 174 -4.90 -10.60 -25.10
CA LYS A 174 -3.63 -11.06 -24.55
C LYS A 174 -3.84 -12.10 -23.45
N ASN A 175 -4.75 -11.81 -22.52
CA ASN A 175 -5.08 -12.72 -21.44
C ASN A 175 -5.69 -14.04 -21.94
N LYS A 176 -6.56 -14.02 -22.96
CA LYS A 176 -7.07 -15.25 -23.60
C LYS A 176 -5.95 -16.11 -24.16
N LYS A 177 -4.99 -15.53 -24.86
CA LYS A 177 -3.83 -16.25 -25.41
C LYS A 177 -2.95 -16.87 -24.31
N GLU A 178 -2.74 -16.16 -23.19
CA GLU A 178 -2.04 -16.70 -22.03
C GLU A 178 -2.76 -17.92 -21.44
N VAL A 179 -4.07 -17.85 -21.29
CA VAL A 179 -4.90 -18.95 -20.78
C VAL A 179 -4.85 -20.15 -21.73
N GLU A 180 -5.02 -19.94 -23.05
CA GLU A 180 -4.94 -21.00 -24.05
C GLU A 180 -3.56 -21.67 -24.07
N SER A 181 -2.48 -20.88 -23.91
CA SER A 181 -1.11 -21.40 -23.78
C SER A 181 -0.94 -22.25 -22.52
N ALA A 182 -1.60 -21.86 -21.42
CA ALA A 182 -1.56 -22.63 -20.17
C ALA A 182 -2.25 -23.99 -20.32
N TYR A 183 -3.44 -24.02 -20.93
CA TYR A 183 -4.13 -25.29 -21.20
C TYR A 183 -3.27 -26.25 -22.02
N LYS A 184 -2.63 -25.77 -23.08
CA LYS A 184 -1.72 -26.60 -23.89
C LYS A 184 -0.58 -27.18 -23.05
N LYS A 185 0.05 -26.38 -22.19
CA LYS A 185 1.13 -26.84 -21.30
C LYS A 185 0.64 -27.86 -20.28
N VAL A 186 -0.57 -27.69 -19.76
CA VAL A 186 -1.17 -28.66 -18.83
C VAL A 186 -1.47 -29.96 -19.56
N ASP A 187 -2.03 -29.90 -20.77
CA ASP A 187 -2.28 -31.10 -21.60
C ASP A 187 -0.97 -31.84 -21.96
N GLU A 188 0.10 -31.10 -22.24
CA GLU A 188 1.44 -31.69 -22.47
C GLU A 188 1.96 -32.42 -21.21
N LEU A 189 1.82 -31.83 -20.03
CA LEU A 189 2.21 -32.46 -18.77
C LEU A 189 1.40 -33.71 -18.45
N ILE A 190 0.10 -33.73 -18.77
CA ILE A 190 -0.77 -34.88 -18.60
C ILE A 190 -0.34 -36.00 -19.57
N GLN A 191 -0.03 -35.67 -20.83
CA GLN A 191 0.46 -36.65 -21.80
C GLN A 191 1.82 -37.23 -21.41
N GLU A 192 2.73 -36.42 -20.86
CA GLU A 192 4.01 -36.89 -20.31
C GLU A 192 3.80 -37.85 -19.13
N TYR A 193 2.84 -37.53 -18.26
CA TYR A 193 2.47 -38.40 -17.14
C TYR A 193 1.88 -39.74 -17.63
N GLU A 194 0.88 -39.71 -18.51
CA GLU A 194 0.25 -40.89 -19.06
C GLU A 194 1.23 -41.75 -19.87
N GLY A 195 2.19 -41.12 -20.57
CA GLY A 195 3.26 -41.76 -21.30
C GLY A 195 4.41 -42.28 -20.43
N GLY A 196 4.37 -42.11 -19.13
CA GLY A 196 5.42 -42.54 -18.18
C GLY A 196 6.76 -41.80 -18.37
N LYS A 197 6.74 -40.60 -18.96
CA LYS A 197 7.93 -39.77 -19.22
C LYS A 197 8.16 -38.70 -18.14
N LEU A 198 7.18 -38.46 -17.29
CA LEU A 198 7.29 -37.46 -16.22
C LEU A 198 8.24 -38.00 -15.14
N GLU A 199 9.33 -37.25 -14.90
CA GLU A 199 10.28 -37.55 -13.83
C GLU A 199 9.79 -36.95 -12.47
N ALA A 200 9.79 -37.77 -11.42
CA ALA A 200 9.41 -37.35 -10.09
C ALA A 200 10.40 -36.32 -9.52
N LEU A 201 9.87 -35.27 -8.89
CA LEU A 201 10.68 -34.32 -8.13
C LEU A 201 11.27 -35.00 -6.87
N PRO A 202 12.46 -34.61 -6.42
CA PRO A 202 13.07 -35.18 -5.23
C PRO A 202 12.15 -35.11 -4.02
N GLY A 203 11.84 -36.29 -3.45
CA GLY A 203 10.99 -36.40 -2.26
C GLY A 203 9.48 -36.47 -2.52
N ASN A 204 9.03 -36.45 -3.77
CA ASN A 204 7.62 -36.54 -4.15
C ASN A 204 7.34 -37.77 -5.03
N THR A 205 6.10 -38.21 -5.02
CA THR A 205 5.58 -39.18 -5.96
C THR A 205 5.39 -38.56 -7.35
N ILE A 206 5.18 -39.40 -8.39
CA ILE A 206 4.93 -38.92 -9.76
C ILE A 206 3.61 -38.10 -9.79
N ASP A 207 2.58 -38.56 -9.06
CA ASP A 207 1.28 -37.91 -8.97
C ASP A 207 1.41 -36.51 -8.31
N GLU A 208 2.12 -36.46 -7.17
CA GLU A 208 2.41 -35.18 -6.49
C GLU A 208 3.22 -34.24 -7.36
N THR A 209 4.16 -34.75 -8.13
CA THR A 209 4.96 -33.99 -9.08
C THR A 209 4.12 -33.39 -10.19
N LEU A 210 3.18 -34.15 -10.76
CA LEU A 210 2.24 -33.64 -11.76
C LEU A 210 1.41 -32.50 -11.20
N GLU A 211 0.84 -32.66 -10.02
CA GLU A 211 0.04 -31.64 -9.36
C GLU A 211 0.86 -30.36 -9.10
N ILE A 212 2.05 -30.49 -8.56
CA ILE A 212 2.96 -29.35 -8.31
C ILE A 212 3.25 -28.59 -9.59
N ARG A 213 3.59 -29.28 -10.70
CA ARG A 213 3.89 -28.65 -11.98
C ARG A 213 2.67 -27.97 -12.59
N ILE A 214 1.48 -28.57 -12.52
CA ILE A 214 0.24 -27.95 -12.98
C ILE A 214 -0.05 -26.67 -12.19
N VAL A 215 0.03 -26.73 -10.87
CA VAL A 215 -0.16 -25.58 -9.99
C VAL A 215 0.85 -24.47 -10.29
N GLU A 216 2.10 -24.81 -10.59
CA GLU A 216 3.13 -23.85 -10.99
C GLU A 216 2.77 -23.14 -12.30
N VAL A 217 2.34 -23.88 -13.33
CA VAL A 217 1.88 -23.31 -14.60
C VAL A 217 0.71 -22.35 -14.39
N LEU A 218 -0.30 -22.77 -13.63
CA LEU A 218 -1.49 -21.95 -13.34
C LEU A 218 -1.15 -20.68 -12.53
N ASN A 219 -0.26 -20.78 -11.55
CA ASN A 219 0.20 -19.63 -10.78
C ASN A 219 0.97 -18.62 -11.64
N ASN A 220 1.81 -19.11 -12.55
CA ASN A 220 2.55 -18.24 -13.48
C ASN A 220 1.59 -17.47 -14.40
N VAL A 221 0.57 -18.15 -14.94
CA VAL A 221 -0.46 -17.51 -15.78
C VAL A 221 -1.26 -16.49 -14.99
N ARG A 222 -1.71 -16.83 -13.77
CA ARG A 222 -2.40 -15.89 -12.89
C ARG A 222 -1.57 -14.63 -12.65
N ASN A 223 -0.27 -14.78 -12.38
CA ASN A 223 0.62 -13.65 -12.13
C ASN A 223 0.85 -12.81 -13.40
N ASN A 224 0.95 -13.44 -14.58
CA ASN A 224 1.09 -12.73 -15.85
C ASN A 224 -0.19 -11.95 -16.20
N ILE A 225 -1.36 -12.58 -16.03
CA ILE A 225 -2.66 -11.91 -16.21
C ILE A 225 -2.76 -10.70 -15.30
N GLY A 226 -2.41 -10.83 -14.01
CA GLY A 226 -2.41 -9.71 -13.08
C GLY A 226 -1.51 -8.55 -13.53
N LYS A 227 -0.32 -8.84 -14.06
CA LYS A 227 0.57 -7.81 -14.62
C LYS A 227 -0.01 -7.16 -15.87
N ASN A 228 -0.62 -7.93 -16.77
CA ASN A 228 -1.24 -7.41 -17.99
C ASN A 228 -2.42 -6.49 -17.65
N VAL A 229 -3.23 -6.87 -16.66
CA VAL A 229 -4.37 -6.07 -16.19
C VAL A 229 -3.88 -4.75 -15.61
N ASN A 230 -2.91 -4.78 -14.69
CA ASN A 230 -2.39 -3.57 -14.07
C ASN A 230 -1.84 -2.59 -15.11
N SER A 231 -0.98 -3.08 -16.04
CA SER A 231 -0.44 -2.21 -17.09
C SER A 231 -1.48 -1.69 -18.07
N GLY A 232 -2.56 -2.44 -18.32
CA GLY A 232 -3.63 -2.00 -19.23
C GLY A 232 -4.56 -0.96 -18.62
N ILE A 233 -4.81 -1.01 -17.32
CA ILE A 233 -5.61 0.01 -16.61
C ILE A 233 -4.83 1.33 -16.53
N ASP A 234 -3.53 1.27 -16.27
CA ASP A 234 -2.69 2.47 -16.18
C ASP A 234 -2.60 3.23 -17.51
N GLU A 235 -2.62 2.53 -18.65
CA GLU A 235 -2.61 3.16 -19.98
C GLU A 235 -3.91 3.96 -20.28
N GLU A 236 -5.07 3.50 -19.82
CA GLU A 236 -6.33 4.22 -20.03
C GLU A 236 -6.54 5.38 -19.05
N ASN A 237 -6.12 5.23 -17.81
CA ASN A 237 -6.26 6.28 -16.80
C ASN A 237 -5.30 7.47 -16.99
N ASN A 238 -4.23 7.31 -17.78
CA ASN A 238 -3.34 8.42 -18.15
C ASN A 238 -3.89 9.29 -19.30
N ASN A 239 -5.05 8.96 -19.86
CA ASN A 239 -5.70 9.67 -20.96
C ASN A 239 -6.94 10.48 -20.56
N SER A 240 -7.24 10.59 -19.23
CA SER A 240 -8.38 11.37 -18.73
C SER A 240 -7.95 12.55 -17.86
#